data_32d5432bf2432020fa4e45236acdf69b
#
_entry.id   32d5432bf2432020fa4e45236acdf69b
#
_cell.length_a   1.000
_cell.length_b   1.000
_cell.length_c   1.000
_cell.angle_alpha   90.00
_cell.angle_beta   90.00
_cell.angle_gamma   90.00
#
_symmetry.space_group_name_H-M   'P 1'
#
loop_
_entity.id
_entity.type
_entity.pdbx_description
1 polymer ?
#
loop_
_entity_poly.entity_id
_entity_poly.type
_entity_poly.pdbx_seq_one_letter_code
_entity_poly.pdbx_strand_id
1 'polypeptide(L)'
;MSKLLCVYCSSSRDLAAEYHVAAEAIGRRMVGRGWGLVYGGGQIGLMGSLARGVKAAGGNVVGVIPAFMVARELAFHEADELVTVSTMAERKQAMIARADGFLALPGGIGTLEEMAEVLTLRYLAQLSRPAVFFNQNGYYDDLLRFFDRMMRERFRTSGMDGLYGVAATIDDIWPHLENGLAYQADPLWSPIATAKLPPLS
;
A
#
# COMPACT_ATOMS: atom_id res chain seq x y z
N MET A 1 10.29 17.67 2.43
CA MET A 1 10.06 16.36 3.10
C MET A 1 10.24 15.26 2.05
N SER A 2 10.87 14.13 2.38
CA SER A 2 10.94 12.99 1.48
C SER A 2 9.53 12.39 1.29
N LYS A 3 9.24 11.89 0.07
CA LYS A 3 7.98 11.18 -0.20
C LYS A 3 7.92 9.90 0.65
N LEU A 4 6.73 9.50 1.08
CA LEU A 4 6.51 8.26 1.80
C LEU A 4 5.72 7.26 0.96
N LEU A 5 6.26 6.06 0.77
CA LEU A 5 5.56 4.94 0.14
C LEU A 5 4.90 4.10 1.24
N CYS A 6 3.57 3.98 1.15
CA CYS A 6 2.83 3.05 2.00
C CYS A 6 2.94 1.64 1.43
N VAL A 7 3.48 0.71 2.22
CA VAL A 7 3.65 -0.66 1.76
C VAL A 7 2.84 -1.63 2.63
N TYR A 8 1.97 -2.38 1.96
CA TYR A 8 1.19 -3.48 2.52
C TYR A 8 1.82 -4.81 2.14
N CYS A 9 2.05 -5.69 3.09
CA CYS A 9 2.69 -6.98 2.84
C CYS A 9 2.43 -7.98 3.97
N SER A 10 2.84 -9.22 3.76
CA SER A 10 2.65 -10.31 4.72
C SER A 10 3.45 -10.11 6.01
N SER A 11 2.80 -10.44 7.14
CA SER A 11 3.43 -10.64 8.46
C SER A 11 3.79 -12.10 8.75
N SER A 12 3.55 -13.03 7.83
CA SER A 12 3.89 -14.44 8.01
C SER A 12 5.39 -14.65 8.13
N ARG A 13 5.80 -15.58 9.01
CA ARG A 13 7.21 -15.96 9.20
C ARG A 13 7.67 -17.04 8.21
N ASP A 14 6.73 -17.91 7.80
CA ASP A 14 7.01 -19.12 7.05
C ASP A 14 6.80 -18.88 5.54
N LEU A 15 7.55 -17.90 5.00
CA LEU A 15 7.54 -17.59 3.57
C LEU A 15 8.84 -18.06 2.92
N ALA A 16 8.79 -18.40 1.63
CA ALA A 16 9.99 -18.70 0.86
C ALA A 16 10.98 -17.52 0.90
N ALA A 17 12.26 -17.83 0.98
CA ALA A 17 13.35 -16.85 1.15
C ALA A 17 13.34 -15.76 0.08
N GLU A 18 12.94 -16.09 -1.14
CA GLU A 18 12.88 -15.17 -2.28
C GLU A 18 11.95 -13.95 -2.03
N TYR A 19 10.84 -14.14 -1.28
CA TYR A 19 9.96 -13.03 -0.91
C TYR A 19 10.63 -12.06 0.07
N HIS A 20 11.38 -12.59 1.02
CA HIS A 20 12.15 -11.78 1.97
C HIS A 20 13.26 -10.99 1.27
N VAL A 21 13.99 -11.65 0.37
CA VAL A 21 15.05 -11.01 -0.44
C VAL A 21 14.48 -9.89 -1.30
N ALA A 22 13.33 -10.12 -1.96
CA ALA A 22 12.68 -9.10 -2.76
C ALA A 22 12.21 -7.91 -1.92
N ALA A 23 11.57 -8.17 -0.76
CA ALA A 23 11.12 -7.12 0.14
C ALA A 23 12.28 -6.24 0.64
N GLU A 24 13.40 -6.84 1.03
CA GLU A 24 14.59 -6.13 1.45
C GLU A 24 15.22 -5.31 0.31
N ALA A 25 15.29 -5.87 -0.90
CA ALA A 25 15.78 -5.19 -2.09
C ALA A 25 14.90 -3.99 -2.47
N ILE A 26 13.58 -4.13 -2.38
CA ILE A 26 12.62 -3.02 -2.58
C ILE A 26 12.88 -1.92 -1.57
N GLY A 27 13.06 -2.26 -0.28
CA GLY A 27 13.38 -1.30 0.78
C GLY A 27 14.64 -0.48 0.48
N ARG A 28 15.72 -1.12 0.02
CA ARG A 28 16.93 -0.41 -0.38
C ARG A 28 16.72 0.45 -1.62
N ARG A 29 16.00 -0.07 -2.62
CA ARG A 29 15.78 0.63 -3.88
C ARG A 29 14.92 1.88 -3.69
N MET A 30 13.89 1.84 -2.83
CA MET A 30 13.03 3.00 -2.57
C MET A 30 13.81 4.16 -1.97
N VAL A 31 14.78 3.92 -1.07
CA VAL A 31 15.63 4.97 -0.50
C VAL A 31 16.48 5.64 -1.58
N GLY A 32 17.09 4.87 -2.48
CA GLY A 32 17.84 5.38 -3.63
C GLY A 32 17.00 6.21 -4.61
N ARG A 33 15.66 6.11 -4.51
CA ARG A 33 14.68 6.89 -5.28
C ARG A 33 14.06 8.06 -4.49
N GLY A 34 14.54 8.34 -3.28
CA GLY A 34 14.07 9.45 -2.46
C GLY A 34 12.75 9.15 -1.72
N TRP A 35 12.36 7.87 -1.59
CA TRP A 35 11.19 7.45 -0.84
C TRP A 35 11.58 6.95 0.56
N GLY A 36 10.84 7.37 1.58
CA GLY A 36 10.78 6.72 2.88
C GLY A 36 9.62 5.72 2.93
N LEU A 37 9.53 4.98 4.01
CA LEU A 37 8.53 3.94 4.24
C LEU A 37 7.48 4.40 5.26
N VAL A 38 6.19 4.22 4.95
CA VAL A 38 5.13 4.10 5.95
C VAL A 38 4.49 2.72 5.82
N TYR A 39 4.30 2.01 6.95
CA TYR A 39 3.80 0.63 6.93
C TYR A 39 3.20 0.22 8.27
N GLY A 40 2.77 -1.01 8.36
CA GLY A 40 2.11 -1.57 9.55
C GLY A 40 2.93 -1.74 10.83
N GLY A 41 4.18 -1.26 10.87
CA GLY A 41 5.02 -1.20 12.07
C GLY A 41 5.56 -2.55 12.56
N GLY A 42 5.30 -3.66 11.86
CA GLY A 42 5.69 -5.00 12.29
C GLY A 42 7.16 -5.34 12.00
N GLN A 43 7.77 -6.15 12.89
CA GLN A 43 9.16 -6.61 12.74
C GLN A 43 9.31 -7.99 12.08
N ILE A 44 8.21 -8.71 11.85
CA ILE A 44 8.20 -10.08 11.31
C ILE A 44 7.72 -10.13 9.85
N GLY A 45 7.99 -11.24 9.18
CA GLY A 45 7.60 -11.46 7.79
C GLY A 45 8.23 -10.46 6.84
N LEU A 46 7.52 -10.16 5.76
CA LEU A 46 7.97 -9.20 4.75
C LEU A 46 8.03 -7.77 5.31
N MET A 47 7.17 -7.44 6.29
CA MET A 47 7.20 -6.14 6.95
C MET A 47 8.57 -5.85 7.56
N GLY A 48 9.11 -6.80 8.34
CA GLY A 48 10.44 -6.66 8.95
C GLY A 48 11.55 -6.64 7.91
N SER A 49 11.49 -7.48 6.87
CA SER A 49 12.50 -7.51 5.81
C SER A 49 12.56 -6.19 5.04
N LEU A 50 11.39 -5.64 4.70
CA LEU A 50 11.28 -4.35 4.03
C LEU A 50 11.87 -3.21 4.90
N ALA A 51 11.43 -3.12 6.17
CA ALA A 51 11.88 -2.08 7.09
C ALA A 51 13.41 -2.13 7.30
N ARG A 52 13.97 -3.33 7.48
CA ARG A 52 15.44 -3.51 7.56
C ARG A 52 16.14 -3.05 6.28
N GLY A 53 15.58 -3.38 5.10
CA GLY A 53 16.11 -2.91 3.82
C GLY A 53 16.18 -1.40 3.70
N VAL A 54 15.13 -0.70 4.16
CA VAL A 54 15.06 0.76 4.21
C VAL A 54 16.10 1.32 5.19
N LYS A 55 16.17 0.78 6.42
CA LYS A 55 17.14 1.23 7.43
C LYS A 55 18.59 0.98 6.99
N ALA A 56 18.89 -0.15 6.40
CA ALA A 56 20.22 -0.47 5.87
C ALA A 56 20.69 0.49 4.78
N ALA A 57 19.76 1.12 4.06
CA ALA A 57 20.05 2.16 3.07
C ALA A 57 20.01 3.59 3.63
N GLY A 58 19.82 3.77 4.95
CA GLY A 58 19.74 5.08 5.59
C GLY A 58 18.41 5.81 5.38
N GLY A 59 17.35 5.09 5.03
CA GLY A 59 16.03 5.65 4.79
C GLY A 59 15.20 5.86 6.04
N ASN A 60 14.13 6.67 5.91
CA ASN A 60 13.17 6.95 6.96
C ASN A 60 12.10 5.86 7.03
N VAL A 61 11.79 5.36 8.22
CA VAL A 61 10.79 4.32 8.49
C VAL A 61 9.76 4.83 9.49
N VAL A 62 8.50 4.91 9.06
CA VAL A 62 7.35 5.23 9.89
C VAL A 62 6.48 3.99 10.06
N GLY A 63 6.43 3.45 11.26
CA GLY A 63 5.55 2.33 11.62
C GLY A 63 4.24 2.84 12.22
N VAL A 64 3.10 2.27 11.78
CA VAL A 64 1.79 2.55 12.40
C VAL A 64 1.25 1.24 12.96
N ILE A 65 1.13 1.15 14.28
CA ILE A 65 0.81 -0.12 14.95
C ILE A 65 -0.24 0.05 16.04
N PRO A 66 -1.26 -0.81 16.13
CA PRO A 66 -2.20 -0.80 17.25
C PRO A 66 -1.54 -1.18 18.57
N ALA A 67 -1.95 -0.55 19.66
CA ALA A 67 -1.41 -0.77 21.00
C ALA A 67 -1.41 -2.25 21.41
N PHE A 68 -2.45 -3.01 21.06
CA PHE A 68 -2.54 -4.44 21.39
C PHE A 68 -1.48 -5.29 20.65
N MET A 69 -0.98 -4.84 19.50
CA MET A 69 0.12 -5.50 18.77
C MET A 69 1.48 -5.16 19.37
N VAL A 70 1.67 -3.92 19.85
CA VAL A 70 2.89 -3.52 20.57
C VAL A 70 3.07 -4.39 21.81
N ALA A 71 2.00 -4.61 22.58
CA ALA A 71 2.01 -5.45 23.77
C ALA A 71 2.38 -6.94 23.49
N ARG A 72 2.31 -7.38 22.23
CA ARG A 72 2.75 -8.71 21.79
C ARG A 72 4.17 -8.73 21.22
N GLU A 73 4.96 -7.68 21.43
CA GLU A 73 6.33 -7.53 20.94
C GLU A 73 6.48 -7.67 19.42
N LEU A 74 5.47 -7.25 18.67
CA LEU A 74 5.46 -7.32 17.20
C LEU A 74 6.01 -6.06 16.53
N ALA A 75 6.27 -5.00 17.30
CA ALA A 75 6.72 -3.71 16.80
C ALA A 75 8.18 -3.73 16.34
N PHE A 76 8.47 -3.00 15.27
CA PHE A 76 9.83 -2.76 14.80
C PHE A 76 10.40 -1.51 15.50
N HIS A 77 11.15 -1.72 16.57
CA HIS A 77 11.67 -0.64 17.43
C HIS A 77 12.79 0.22 16.79
N GLU A 78 13.36 -0.21 15.67
CA GLU A 78 14.35 0.56 14.90
C GLU A 78 13.71 1.57 13.93
N ALA A 79 12.37 1.68 13.89
CA ALA A 79 11.68 2.71 13.14
C ALA A 79 12.02 4.11 13.65
N ASP A 80 12.12 5.08 12.74
CA ASP A 80 12.39 6.48 13.11
C ASP A 80 11.17 7.12 13.78
N GLU A 81 9.96 6.67 13.42
CA GLU A 81 8.71 7.03 14.07
C GLU A 81 7.85 5.78 14.27
N LEU A 82 7.32 5.55 15.45
CA LEU A 82 6.37 4.50 15.75
C LEU A 82 5.07 5.11 16.28
N VAL A 83 4.06 5.18 15.42
CA VAL A 83 2.75 5.74 15.73
C VAL A 83 1.88 4.65 16.33
N THR A 84 1.55 4.77 17.62
CA THR A 84 0.62 3.85 18.28
C THR A 84 -0.80 4.37 18.14
N VAL A 85 -1.71 3.49 17.72
CA VAL A 85 -3.13 3.77 17.51
C VAL A 85 -4.01 2.80 18.31
N SER A 86 -5.30 3.11 18.47
CA SER A 86 -6.21 2.28 19.27
C SER A 86 -6.86 1.17 18.44
N THR A 87 -7.17 1.45 17.17
CA THR A 87 -7.95 0.56 16.31
C THR A 87 -7.28 0.26 14.97
N MET A 88 -7.72 -0.79 14.29
CA MET A 88 -7.28 -1.09 12.92
C MET A 88 -7.75 -0.02 11.93
N ALA A 89 -8.90 0.59 12.14
CA ALA A 89 -9.40 1.67 11.31
C ALA A 89 -8.49 2.91 11.40
N GLU A 90 -8.13 3.34 12.62
CA GLU A 90 -7.17 4.43 12.83
C GLU A 90 -5.81 4.14 12.20
N ARG A 91 -5.35 2.88 12.28
CA ARG A 91 -4.09 2.45 11.66
C ARG A 91 -4.11 2.71 10.15
N LYS A 92 -5.13 2.22 9.44
CA LYS A 92 -5.26 2.39 7.99
C LYS A 92 -5.36 3.86 7.60
N GLN A 93 -6.19 4.62 8.30
CA GLN A 93 -6.32 6.06 8.07
C GLN A 93 -4.99 6.81 8.26
N ALA A 94 -4.25 6.50 9.32
CA ALA A 94 -2.96 7.12 9.59
C ALA A 94 -1.89 6.76 8.54
N MET A 95 -1.91 5.52 8.02
CA MET A 95 -1.03 5.09 6.93
C MET A 95 -1.40 5.81 5.62
N ILE A 96 -2.68 5.81 5.25
CA ILE A 96 -3.17 6.48 4.04
C ILE A 96 -2.88 7.98 4.07
N ALA A 97 -3.11 8.65 5.20
CA ALA A 97 -2.90 10.09 5.32
C ALA A 97 -1.43 10.52 5.08
N ARG A 98 -0.47 9.67 5.44
CA ARG A 98 0.97 9.95 5.33
C ARG A 98 1.58 9.57 3.98
N ALA A 99 0.91 8.73 3.18
CA ALA A 99 1.48 8.15 1.98
C ALA A 99 1.42 9.09 0.78
N ASP A 100 2.43 9.05 -0.09
CA ASP A 100 2.45 9.68 -1.42
C ASP A 100 2.23 8.66 -2.54
N GLY A 101 2.20 7.38 -2.21
CA GLY A 101 1.93 6.25 -3.09
C GLY A 101 1.73 4.97 -2.29
N PHE A 102 1.20 3.94 -2.93
CA PHE A 102 0.86 2.66 -2.31
C PHE A 102 1.45 1.50 -3.09
N LEU A 103 1.98 0.52 -2.36
CA LEU A 103 2.55 -0.70 -2.94
C LEU A 103 2.07 -1.92 -2.15
N ALA A 104 1.48 -2.89 -2.82
CA ALA A 104 1.19 -4.20 -2.25
C ALA A 104 2.25 -5.20 -2.70
N LEU A 105 3.03 -5.72 -1.75
CA LEU A 105 3.85 -6.93 -1.95
C LEU A 105 2.98 -8.16 -1.70
N PRO A 106 3.42 -9.37 -2.06
CA PRO A 106 2.72 -10.60 -1.69
C PRO A 106 2.31 -10.62 -0.23
N GLY A 107 1.02 -10.88 0.03
CA GLY A 107 0.45 -10.81 1.37
C GLY A 107 -0.88 -11.53 1.51
N GLY A 108 -1.35 -11.63 2.73
CA GLY A 108 -2.62 -12.30 3.04
C GLY A 108 -3.84 -11.40 2.94
N ILE A 109 -4.91 -11.82 3.64
CA ILE A 109 -6.20 -11.12 3.63
C ILE A 109 -6.11 -9.66 4.12
N GLY A 110 -5.22 -9.37 5.08
CA GLY A 110 -5.01 -8.01 5.56
C GLY A 110 -4.42 -7.10 4.49
N THR A 111 -3.43 -7.59 3.73
CA THR A 111 -2.84 -6.87 2.60
C THR A 111 -3.88 -6.59 1.51
N LEU A 112 -4.74 -7.58 1.24
CA LEU A 112 -5.83 -7.44 0.28
C LEU A 112 -6.88 -6.41 0.76
N GLU A 113 -7.25 -6.45 2.03
CA GLU A 113 -8.22 -5.53 2.63
C GLU A 113 -7.70 -4.08 2.58
N GLU A 114 -6.46 -3.85 3.00
CA GLU A 114 -5.82 -2.54 2.96
C GLU A 114 -5.73 -1.98 1.53
N MET A 115 -5.36 -2.82 0.56
CA MET A 115 -5.27 -2.41 -0.83
C MET A 115 -6.65 -2.18 -1.46
N ALA A 116 -7.66 -2.99 -1.12
CA ALA A 116 -9.03 -2.81 -1.58
C ALA A 116 -9.62 -1.46 -1.12
N GLU A 117 -9.31 -1.02 0.10
CA GLU A 117 -9.70 0.31 0.59
C GLU A 117 -9.05 1.41 -0.25
N VAL A 118 -7.75 1.34 -0.50
CA VAL A 118 -7.02 2.30 -1.37
C VAL A 118 -7.65 2.36 -2.76
N LEU A 119 -7.90 1.20 -3.38
CA LEU A 119 -8.53 1.14 -4.71
C LEU A 119 -9.94 1.72 -4.70
N THR A 120 -10.71 1.48 -3.64
CA THR A 120 -12.06 2.06 -3.48
C THR A 120 -12.00 3.58 -3.37
N LEU A 121 -11.10 4.13 -2.56
CA LEU A 121 -10.91 5.57 -2.43
C LEU A 121 -10.46 6.21 -3.75
N ARG A 122 -9.60 5.54 -4.51
CA ARG A 122 -9.20 5.98 -5.85
C ARG A 122 -10.39 5.96 -6.82
N TYR A 123 -11.15 4.87 -6.81
CA TYR A 123 -12.35 4.74 -7.63
C TYR A 123 -13.37 5.86 -7.38
N LEU A 124 -13.54 6.24 -6.11
CA LEU A 124 -14.45 7.32 -5.68
C LEU A 124 -13.85 8.73 -5.84
N ALA A 125 -12.72 8.88 -6.51
CA ALA A 125 -11.98 10.14 -6.66
C ALA A 125 -11.59 10.83 -5.33
N GLN A 126 -11.59 10.09 -4.22
CA GLN A 126 -11.16 10.59 -2.90
C GLN A 126 -9.65 10.47 -2.70
N LEU A 127 -8.96 9.73 -3.57
CA LEU A 127 -7.54 9.50 -3.52
C LEU A 127 -6.95 9.50 -4.95
N SER A 128 -6.00 10.41 -5.22
CA SER A 128 -5.33 10.51 -6.54
C SER A 128 -3.97 9.79 -6.60
N ARG A 129 -3.38 9.49 -5.44
CA ARG A 129 -2.03 8.90 -5.33
C ARG A 129 -1.97 7.51 -5.95
N PRO A 130 -0.85 7.14 -6.65
CA PRO A 130 -0.72 5.88 -7.37
C PRO A 130 -0.75 4.68 -6.42
N ALA A 131 -1.27 3.55 -6.91
CA ALA A 131 -1.34 2.28 -6.21
C ALA A 131 -0.82 1.16 -7.12
N VAL A 132 0.09 0.31 -6.63
CA VAL A 132 0.80 -0.71 -7.42
C VAL A 132 0.73 -2.06 -6.72
N PHE A 133 0.48 -3.13 -7.47
CA PHE A 133 0.71 -4.51 -7.05
C PHE A 133 2.06 -4.99 -7.55
N PHE A 134 2.91 -5.45 -6.66
CA PHE A 134 4.12 -6.18 -7.03
C PHE A 134 3.76 -7.66 -7.22
N ASN A 135 3.58 -8.04 -8.47
CA ASN A 135 3.15 -9.37 -8.89
C ASN A 135 4.32 -10.34 -9.02
N GLN A 136 5.11 -10.48 -7.95
CA GLN A 136 6.24 -11.41 -7.90
C GLN A 136 5.79 -12.83 -8.19
N ASN A 137 6.39 -13.47 -9.20
CA ASN A 137 6.10 -14.85 -9.60
C ASN A 137 4.61 -15.11 -9.90
N GLY A 138 3.85 -14.11 -10.34
CA GLY A 138 2.43 -14.27 -10.64
C GLY A 138 1.53 -14.38 -9.40
N TYR A 139 2.01 -13.95 -8.22
CA TYR A 139 1.28 -14.08 -6.95
C TYR A 139 -0.14 -13.52 -6.99
N TYR A 140 -0.34 -12.43 -7.71
CA TYR A 140 -1.64 -11.76 -7.84
C TYR A 140 -2.42 -12.13 -9.11
N ASP A 141 -1.97 -13.09 -9.93
CA ASP A 141 -2.61 -13.42 -11.20
C ASP A 141 -4.10 -13.77 -11.05
N ASP A 142 -4.47 -14.55 -10.03
CA ASP A 142 -5.86 -14.93 -9.78
C ASP A 142 -6.71 -13.73 -9.35
N LEU A 143 -6.16 -12.82 -8.54
CA LEU A 143 -6.83 -11.59 -8.16
C LEU A 143 -7.05 -10.69 -9.37
N LEU A 144 -6.05 -10.54 -10.23
CA LEU A 144 -6.15 -9.74 -11.44
C LEU A 144 -7.18 -10.33 -12.40
N ARG A 145 -7.21 -11.66 -12.57
CA ARG A 145 -8.26 -12.36 -13.33
C ARG A 145 -9.66 -12.13 -12.74
N PHE A 146 -9.77 -12.04 -11.41
CA PHE A 146 -11.04 -11.72 -10.77
C PHE A 146 -11.47 -10.27 -11.06
N PHE A 147 -10.54 -9.32 -11.06
CA PHE A 147 -10.83 -7.93 -11.46
C PHE A 147 -11.30 -7.84 -12.91
N ASP A 148 -10.67 -8.58 -13.84
CA ASP A 148 -11.12 -8.66 -15.24
C ASP A 148 -12.52 -9.25 -15.35
N ARG A 149 -12.85 -10.24 -14.50
CA ARG A 149 -14.20 -10.81 -14.45
C ARG A 149 -15.23 -9.80 -13.99
N MET A 150 -14.93 -9.01 -12.95
CA MET A 150 -15.83 -7.91 -12.51
C MET A 150 -16.17 -6.97 -13.66
N MET A 151 -15.20 -6.65 -14.53
CA MET A 151 -15.43 -5.79 -15.69
C MET A 151 -16.29 -6.47 -16.74
N ARG A 152 -15.96 -7.69 -17.15
CA ARG A 152 -16.71 -8.44 -18.15
C ARG A 152 -18.18 -8.67 -17.78
N GLU A 153 -18.43 -8.97 -16.50
CA GLU A 153 -19.77 -9.22 -15.98
C GLU A 153 -20.49 -7.95 -15.52
N ARG A 154 -19.87 -6.77 -15.73
CA ARG A 154 -20.45 -5.45 -15.43
C ARG A 154 -20.78 -5.22 -13.94
N PHE A 155 -20.08 -5.87 -13.03
CA PHE A 155 -20.11 -5.52 -11.61
C PHE A 155 -19.48 -4.14 -11.34
N ARG A 156 -18.83 -3.60 -12.35
CA ARG A 156 -18.29 -2.25 -12.40
C ARG A 156 -18.56 -1.64 -13.77
N THR A 157 -18.89 -0.36 -13.80
CA THR A 157 -19.31 0.35 -15.02
C THR A 157 -18.18 1.13 -15.70
N SER A 158 -17.14 1.53 -14.95
CA SER A 158 -15.96 2.24 -15.45
C SER A 158 -14.72 1.35 -15.45
N GLY A 159 -13.78 1.58 -16.36
CA GLY A 159 -12.56 0.79 -16.55
C GLY A 159 -11.68 0.71 -15.30
N MET A 160 -10.80 -0.28 -15.28
CA MET A 160 -9.74 -0.42 -14.25
C MET A 160 -8.45 0.27 -14.68
N ASP A 161 -8.41 0.80 -15.91
CA ASP A 161 -7.22 1.42 -16.46
C ASP A 161 -6.76 2.61 -15.61
N GLY A 162 -5.52 2.56 -15.17
CA GLY A 162 -4.95 3.56 -14.28
C GLY A 162 -5.43 3.51 -12.82
N LEU A 163 -6.37 2.65 -12.45
CA LEU A 163 -6.78 2.49 -11.06
C LEU A 163 -5.63 1.93 -10.22
N TYR A 164 -4.89 0.99 -10.77
CA TYR A 164 -3.67 0.42 -10.18
C TYR A 164 -2.66 0.09 -11.27
N GLY A 165 -1.39 0.02 -10.89
CA GLY A 165 -0.31 -0.55 -11.69
C GLY A 165 -0.01 -1.98 -11.28
N VAL A 166 0.58 -2.75 -12.18
CA VAL A 166 1.10 -4.10 -11.92
C VAL A 166 2.56 -4.14 -12.33
N ALA A 167 3.43 -4.49 -11.39
CA ALA A 167 4.86 -4.60 -11.59
C ALA A 167 5.29 -6.07 -11.46
N ALA A 168 5.88 -6.64 -12.50
CA ALA A 168 6.42 -8.01 -12.47
C ALA A 168 7.83 -8.06 -11.86
N THR A 169 8.61 -6.98 -12.03
CA THR A 169 9.96 -6.84 -11.48
C THR A 169 10.05 -5.65 -10.54
N ILE A 170 11.10 -5.60 -9.73
CA ILE A 170 11.33 -4.47 -8.81
C ILE A 170 11.48 -3.15 -9.57
N ASP A 171 12.07 -3.19 -10.75
CA ASP A 171 12.30 -1.97 -11.54
C ASP A 171 11.00 -1.45 -12.18
N ASP A 172 10.01 -2.30 -12.44
CA ASP A 172 8.70 -1.91 -12.97
C ASP A 172 7.82 -1.14 -11.96
N ILE A 173 8.12 -1.23 -10.67
CA ILE A 173 7.38 -0.52 -9.61
C ILE A 173 7.43 1.00 -9.81
N TRP A 174 8.60 1.51 -10.11
CA TRP A 174 8.91 2.95 -10.04
C TRP A 174 8.22 3.78 -11.11
N PRO A 175 8.17 3.36 -12.40
CA PRO A 175 7.44 4.11 -13.41
C PRO A 175 5.96 4.34 -13.03
N HIS A 176 5.30 3.37 -12.40
CA HIS A 176 3.91 3.50 -11.94
C HIS A 176 3.78 4.52 -10.79
N LEU A 177 4.75 4.56 -9.88
CA LEU A 177 4.73 5.47 -8.72
C LEU A 177 5.15 6.89 -9.10
N GLU A 178 6.12 7.05 -10.00
CA GLU A 178 6.78 8.33 -10.29
C GLU A 178 6.07 9.10 -11.41
N ASN A 179 5.62 8.40 -12.46
CA ASN A 179 4.90 9.03 -13.59
C ASN A 179 3.39 9.19 -13.31
N GLY A 180 2.92 8.61 -12.20
CA GLY A 180 1.52 8.55 -11.87
C GLY A 180 0.74 7.55 -12.76
N LEU A 181 -0.42 7.16 -12.27
CA LEU A 181 -1.38 6.35 -13.02
C LEU A 181 -2.49 7.28 -13.46
N ALA A 182 -2.65 7.48 -14.77
CA ALA A 182 -3.69 8.34 -15.35
C ALA A 182 -5.07 7.68 -15.18
N TYR A 183 -5.55 7.61 -13.95
CA TYR A 183 -6.89 7.13 -13.65
C TYR A 183 -7.89 8.29 -13.82
N GLN A 184 -8.86 8.09 -14.70
CA GLN A 184 -10.03 8.95 -14.79
C GLN A 184 -11.18 8.32 -14.01
N ALA A 185 -11.53 8.95 -12.89
CA ALA A 185 -12.70 8.53 -12.12
C ALA A 185 -13.97 8.67 -12.98
N ASP A 186 -14.95 7.80 -12.73
CA ASP A 186 -16.27 7.90 -13.34
C ASP A 186 -16.84 9.31 -13.04
N PRO A 187 -17.39 10.02 -14.05
CA PRO A 187 -17.99 11.35 -13.86
C PRO A 187 -19.02 11.40 -12.75
N LEU A 188 -19.71 10.30 -12.43
CA LEU A 188 -20.62 10.20 -11.28
C LEU A 188 -19.94 10.43 -9.94
N TRP A 189 -18.64 10.15 -9.84
CA TRP A 189 -17.82 10.30 -8.63
C TRP A 189 -16.86 11.49 -8.71
N SER A 190 -16.91 12.26 -9.80
CA SER A 190 -16.19 13.53 -9.82
C SER A 190 -16.61 14.35 -8.61
N PRO A 191 -15.68 15.04 -7.90
CA PRO A 191 -16.04 15.82 -6.73
C PRO A 191 -17.19 16.76 -7.11
N ILE A 192 -18.38 16.49 -6.61
CA ILE A 192 -19.44 17.50 -6.65
C ILE A 192 -18.83 18.67 -5.92
N ALA A 193 -18.59 19.77 -6.63
CA ALA A 193 -18.10 20.99 -6.04
C ALA A 193 -18.93 21.22 -4.79
N THR A 194 -18.30 21.16 -3.64
CA THR A 194 -18.86 21.02 -2.30
C THR A 194 -20.19 21.77 -2.13
N ALA A 195 -21.29 21.18 -2.56
CA ALA A 195 -22.60 21.54 -2.10
C ALA A 195 -22.62 21.14 -0.62
N LYS A 196 -22.68 22.13 0.26
CA LYS A 196 -22.77 21.94 1.71
C LYS A 196 -23.82 20.85 1.97
N LEU A 197 -23.38 19.69 2.40
CA LEU A 197 -24.32 18.71 2.96
C LEU A 197 -25.08 19.40 4.09
N PRO A 198 -26.41 19.32 4.12
CA PRO A 198 -27.15 19.83 5.25
C PRO A 198 -26.68 19.13 6.52
N PRO A 199 -26.63 19.79 7.69
CA PRO A 199 -26.24 19.15 8.92
C PRO A 199 -27.17 17.96 9.17
N LEU A 200 -26.59 16.83 9.52
CA LEU A 200 -27.32 15.65 9.96
C LEU A 200 -28.13 16.06 11.20
N SER A 201 -29.45 16.05 11.07
CA SER A 201 -30.41 16.31 12.16
C SER A 201 -30.45 15.16 13.14
#